data_67a4b596b1c646735c0c507f1675f526
#
_entry.id   67a4b596b1c646735c0c507f1675f526
#
_cell.length_a   1.000
_cell.length_b   1.000
_cell.length_c   1.000
_cell.angle_alpha   90.00
_cell.angle_beta   90.00
_cell.angle_gamma   90.00
#
_symmetry.space_group_name_H-M   'P 1'
#
loop_
_entity.id
_entity.type
_entity.pdbx_description
1 polymer ?
#
loop_
_entity_poly.entity_id
_entity_poly.type
_entity_poly.pdbx_seq_one_letter_code
_entity_poly.pdbx_strand_id
1 'polypeptide(L)'
;MILDVVQTRKELREVEFKILRGGVNVGSAFLKGTLGSMDANVIVNLFGVTYELHRDTWQVSPDPKMLKYYRPYKVSILPRAKQLGVVTYVERKLGWFKTRTYLSFTSGSDVYEGYELGMGKESLKMPVYLKNKLIAEIDIDNIIDNECYKYRVYCKKNEYSVPTILMTVYFYVIGCFKTGEKVYKSKRIIYSKTTDKFLLSKYDSEFTKGIRV
;
A
#
# COMPACT_ATOMS: atom_id res chain seq x y z
N MET A 1 -1.33 -16.13 5.94
CA MET A 1 -2.68 -15.67 5.52
C MET A 1 -2.55 -14.93 4.20
N ILE A 2 -3.48 -15.21 3.28
CA ILE A 2 -3.56 -14.55 1.96
C ILE A 2 -4.86 -13.77 1.89
N LEU A 3 -4.80 -12.52 1.41
CA LEU A 3 -5.96 -11.66 1.15
C LEU A 3 -5.88 -11.13 -0.28
N ASP A 4 -6.99 -11.15 -0.99
CA ASP A 4 -7.13 -10.51 -2.29
C ASP A 4 -7.89 -9.19 -2.11
N VAL A 5 -7.32 -8.08 -2.57
CA VAL A 5 -7.94 -6.75 -2.59
C VAL A 5 -8.29 -6.42 -4.03
N VAL A 6 -9.57 -6.48 -4.35
CA VAL A 6 -10.07 -6.39 -5.72
C VAL A 6 -10.94 -5.15 -5.87
N GLN A 7 -10.56 -4.28 -6.78
CA GLN A 7 -11.37 -3.13 -7.13
C GLN A 7 -12.63 -3.60 -7.86
N THR A 8 -13.80 -3.18 -7.38
CA THR A 8 -15.10 -3.60 -7.90
C THR A 8 -15.87 -2.45 -8.56
N ARG A 9 -15.50 -1.20 -8.23
CA ARG A 9 -16.11 0.00 -8.79
C ARG A 9 -15.08 1.10 -8.93
N LYS A 10 -15.16 1.83 -10.03
CA LYS A 10 -14.40 3.05 -10.26
C LYS A 10 -15.30 4.06 -10.95
N GLU A 11 -15.64 5.12 -10.23
CA GLU A 11 -16.29 6.31 -10.76
C GLU A 11 -15.38 7.52 -10.53
N LEU A 12 -15.76 8.66 -11.08
CA LEU A 12 -14.92 9.88 -11.04
C LEU A 12 -14.50 10.29 -9.62
N ARG A 13 -15.36 10.03 -8.62
CA ARG A 13 -15.14 10.42 -7.22
C ARG A 13 -15.35 9.29 -6.21
N GLU A 14 -15.60 8.08 -6.68
CA GLU A 14 -15.88 6.94 -5.82
C GLU A 14 -15.17 5.69 -6.34
N VAL A 15 -14.49 5.01 -5.42
CA VAL A 15 -13.81 3.74 -5.71
C VAL A 15 -14.12 2.75 -4.61
N GLU A 16 -14.44 1.53 -4.99
CA GLU A 16 -14.73 0.46 -4.07
C GLU A 16 -13.80 -0.73 -4.28
N PHE A 17 -13.38 -1.34 -3.18
CA PHE A 17 -12.66 -2.61 -3.16
C PHE A 17 -13.40 -3.62 -2.29
N LYS A 18 -13.36 -4.88 -2.69
CA LYS A 18 -13.63 -6.03 -1.83
C LYS A 18 -12.32 -6.61 -1.32
N ILE A 19 -12.33 -7.05 -0.07
CA ILE A 19 -11.19 -7.74 0.56
C ILE A 19 -11.63 -9.17 0.81
N LEU A 20 -10.98 -10.12 0.15
CA LEU A 20 -11.37 -11.52 0.14
C LEU A 20 -10.30 -12.38 0.83
N ARG A 21 -10.72 -13.40 1.57
CA ARG A 21 -9.86 -14.46 2.09
C ARG A 21 -10.38 -15.79 1.60
N GLY A 22 -9.60 -16.49 0.77
CA GLY A 22 -10.05 -17.75 0.17
C GLY A 22 -11.37 -17.63 -0.60
N GLY A 23 -11.61 -16.47 -1.26
CA GLY A 23 -12.87 -16.18 -1.96
C GLY A 23 -14.01 -15.64 -1.09
N VAL A 24 -13.90 -15.70 0.25
CA VAL A 24 -14.91 -15.19 1.17
C VAL A 24 -14.66 -13.72 1.46
N ASN A 25 -15.72 -12.88 1.41
CA ASN A 25 -15.60 -11.47 1.73
C ASN A 25 -15.37 -11.26 3.24
N VAL A 26 -14.24 -10.66 3.58
CA VAL A 26 -13.84 -10.33 4.96
C VAL A 26 -13.71 -8.84 5.20
N GLY A 27 -13.97 -8.03 4.16
CA GLY A 27 -13.91 -6.58 4.27
C GLY A 27 -14.09 -5.85 2.95
N SER A 28 -14.07 -4.52 3.05
CA SER A 28 -14.18 -3.61 1.91
C SER A 28 -13.38 -2.35 2.15
N ALA A 29 -13.01 -1.65 1.07
CA ALA A 29 -12.52 -0.29 1.17
C ALA A 29 -13.35 0.61 0.25
N PHE A 30 -13.72 1.76 0.76
CA PHE A 30 -14.47 2.78 0.05
C PHE A 30 -13.70 4.10 0.08
N LEU A 31 -13.45 4.63 -1.09
CA LEU A 31 -12.73 5.89 -1.28
C LEU A 31 -13.71 6.90 -1.87
N LYS A 32 -13.86 8.04 -1.20
CA LYS A 32 -14.67 9.16 -1.67
C LYS A 32 -13.82 10.39 -1.85
N GLY A 33 -13.95 11.06 -2.98
CA GLY A 33 -13.18 12.23 -3.35
C GLY A 33 -12.31 12.01 -4.58
N THR A 34 -11.68 13.06 -5.09
CA THR A 34 -10.80 12.96 -6.25
C THR A 34 -9.47 12.33 -5.82
N LEU A 35 -9.03 11.26 -6.50
CA LEU A 35 -7.73 10.63 -6.25
C LEU A 35 -6.60 11.67 -6.29
N GLY A 36 -5.81 11.71 -5.23
CA GLY A 36 -4.73 12.68 -5.08
C GLY A 36 -5.20 14.07 -4.60
N SER A 37 -6.51 14.32 -4.43
CA SER A 37 -7.02 15.56 -3.83
C SER A 37 -6.81 15.58 -2.31
N MET A 38 -6.92 16.79 -1.74
CA MET A 38 -6.84 16.97 -0.29
C MET A 38 -8.03 16.38 0.46
N ASP A 39 -9.14 16.15 -0.23
CA ASP A 39 -10.43 15.79 0.36
C ASP A 39 -10.78 14.31 0.23
N ALA A 40 -9.82 13.48 -0.19
CA ALA A 40 -10.06 12.04 -0.29
C ALA A 40 -10.20 11.44 1.12
N ASN A 41 -11.40 10.97 1.43
CA ASN A 41 -11.68 10.17 2.63
C ASN A 41 -11.74 8.69 2.27
N VAL A 42 -11.14 7.87 3.09
CA VAL A 42 -11.01 6.43 2.86
C VAL A 42 -11.54 5.68 4.06
N ILE A 43 -12.56 4.86 3.84
CA ILE A 43 -13.11 3.98 4.87
C ILE A 43 -12.72 2.54 4.52
N VAL A 44 -12.11 1.84 5.45
CA VAL A 44 -11.74 0.42 5.31
C VAL A 44 -12.46 -0.37 6.39
N ASN A 45 -13.32 -1.29 5.98
CA ASN A 45 -13.91 -2.29 6.87
C ASN A 45 -13.10 -3.57 6.74
N LEU A 46 -12.59 -4.09 7.83
CA LEU A 46 -11.78 -5.32 7.82
C LEU A 46 -12.02 -6.11 9.10
N PHE A 47 -12.43 -7.36 8.96
CA PHE A 47 -12.74 -8.27 10.08
C PHE A 47 -13.71 -7.67 11.11
N GLY A 48 -14.71 -6.93 10.66
CA GLY A 48 -15.71 -6.29 11.53
C GLY A 48 -15.26 -4.99 12.21
N VAL A 49 -14.05 -4.51 11.92
CA VAL A 49 -13.55 -3.24 12.43
C VAL A 49 -13.51 -2.22 11.29
N THR A 50 -13.95 -1.01 11.57
CA THR A 50 -13.94 0.11 10.61
C THR A 50 -12.76 1.05 10.91
N TYR A 51 -11.96 1.28 9.88
CA TYR A 51 -10.85 2.23 9.89
C TYR A 51 -11.16 3.39 8.95
N GLU A 52 -10.84 4.59 9.39
CA GLU A 52 -10.92 5.79 8.59
C GLU A 52 -9.51 6.32 8.34
N LEU A 53 -9.17 6.58 7.08
CA LEU A 53 -7.95 7.27 6.70
C LEU A 53 -8.33 8.64 6.17
N HIS A 54 -7.89 9.70 6.83
CA HIS A 54 -8.07 11.07 6.37
C HIS A 54 -6.73 11.80 6.33
N ARG A 55 -6.62 12.71 5.39
CA ARG A 55 -5.38 13.44 5.17
C ARG A 55 -5.03 14.29 6.37
N ASP A 56 -3.78 14.16 6.83
CA ASP A 56 -3.22 15.03 7.86
C ASP A 56 -2.40 16.15 7.20
N THR A 57 -2.86 17.38 7.33
CA THR A 57 -2.19 18.54 6.74
C THR A 57 -1.07 19.10 7.61
N TRP A 58 -0.95 18.62 8.86
CA TRP A 58 -0.12 19.23 9.89
C TRP A 58 1.16 18.47 10.24
N GLN A 59 1.44 17.35 9.62
CA GLN A 59 2.65 16.60 9.96
C GLN A 59 3.90 17.23 9.37
N VAL A 60 4.68 17.82 10.26
CA VAL A 60 6.06 18.20 10.01
C VAL A 60 6.94 16.95 10.17
N SER A 61 7.85 16.73 9.25
CA SER A 61 8.87 15.67 9.39
C SER A 61 9.63 15.83 10.71
N PRO A 62 9.80 14.76 11.50
CA PRO A 62 10.63 14.82 12.72
C PRO A 62 12.10 15.12 12.43
N ASP A 63 12.56 14.88 11.21
CA ASP A 63 13.90 15.27 10.74
C ASP A 63 13.83 15.87 9.32
N PRO A 64 13.66 17.21 9.21
CA PRO A 64 13.52 17.88 7.93
C PRO A 64 14.76 17.79 7.04
N LYS A 65 15.92 17.39 7.57
CA LYS A 65 17.17 17.26 6.81
C LYS A 65 17.31 15.90 6.13
N MET A 66 16.72 14.85 6.71
CA MET A 66 16.95 13.48 6.29
C MET A 66 15.71 12.79 5.69
N LEU A 67 14.52 13.18 6.11
CA LEU A 67 13.25 12.55 5.74
C LEU A 67 12.26 13.59 5.25
N LYS A 68 11.59 13.29 4.14
CA LYS A 68 10.43 14.04 3.67
C LYS A 68 9.22 13.11 3.69
N TYR A 69 8.15 13.58 4.32
CA TYR A 69 6.87 12.88 4.34
C TYR A 69 5.92 13.52 3.34
N TYR A 70 5.34 12.68 2.50
CA TYR A 70 4.40 13.12 1.47
C TYR A 70 3.03 12.55 1.75
N ARG A 71 2.02 13.42 1.73
CA ARG A 71 0.61 13.03 1.84
C ARG A 71 0.34 12.11 3.05
N PRO A 72 0.63 12.52 4.28
CA PRO A 72 0.32 11.70 5.45
C PRO A 72 -1.20 11.59 5.64
N TYR A 73 -1.64 10.40 6.00
CA TYR A 73 -3.02 10.11 6.38
C TYR A 73 -3.05 9.58 7.80
N LYS A 74 -3.83 10.21 8.68
CA LYS A 74 -4.18 9.65 9.98
C LYS A 74 -5.10 8.47 9.79
N VAL A 75 -4.86 7.43 10.55
CA VAL A 75 -5.70 6.24 10.62
C VAL A 75 -6.39 6.21 11.97
N SER A 76 -7.71 6.18 11.97
CA SER A 76 -8.53 6.11 13.17
C SER A 76 -9.45 4.90 13.14
N ILE A 77 -9.77 4.35 14.31
CA ILE A 77 -10.75 3.27 14.48
C ILE A 77 -12.10 3.89 14.84
N LEU A 78 -13.13 3.61 14.03
CA LEU A 78 -14.49 4.07 14.27
C LEU A 78 -15.29 3.09 15.15
N PRO A 79 -16.32 3.55 15.88
CA PRO A 79 -16.86 4.92 15.91
C PRO A 79 -16.14 5.86 16.90
N ARG A 80 -15.21 5.36 17.70
CA ARG A 80 -14.58 6.16 18.78
C ARG A 80 -13.50 7.13 18.27
N ALA A 81 -13.23 7.16 16.97
CA ALA A 81 -12.17 7.95 16.35
C ALA A 81 -10.80 7.81 17.05
N LYS A 82 -10.56 6.64 17.68
CA LYS A 82 -9.28 6.35 18.33
C LYS A 82 -8.19 6.28 17.28
N GLN A 83 -7.21 7.17 17.36
CA GLN A 83 -6.08 7.15 16.44
C GLN A 83 -5.30 5.83 16.59
N LEU A 84 -5.17 5.11 15.48
CA LEU A 84 -4.37 3.89 15.37
C LEU A 84 -2.94 4.21 14.94
N GLY A 85 -2.78 5.15 14.00
CA GLY A 85 -1.46 5.46 13.45
C GLY A 85 -1.51 6.46 12.31
N VAL A 86 -0.43 6.47 11.53
CA VAL A 86 -0.27 7.32 10.36
C VAL A 86 0.33 6.52 9.22
N VAL A 87 -0.27 6.60 8.04
CA VAL A 87 0.31 6.07 6.80
C VAL A 87 0.80 7.22 5.92
N THR A 88 1.99 7.08 5.35
CA THR A 88 2.61 8.13 4.55
C THR A 88 3.59 7.56 3.54
N TYR A 89 3.89 8.34 2.51
CA TYR A 89 4.98 8.08 1.60
C TYR A 89 6.21 8.84 2.08
N VAL A 90 7.34 8.15 2.20
CA VAL A 90 8.57 8.71 2.78
C VAL A 90 9.66 8.73 1.72
N GLU A 91 10.36 9.86 1.62
CA GLU A 91 11.62 9.98 0.89
C GLU A 91 12.77 10.13 1.89
N ARG A 92 13.71 9.21 1.87
CA ARG A 92 14.91 9.21 2.70
C ARG A 92 16.14 9.54 1.86
N LYS A 93 16.89 10.56 2.23
CA LYS A 93 18.21 10.85 1.65
C LYS A 93 19.22 9.82 2.12
N LEU A 94 19.95 9.19 1.19
CA LEU A 94 21.00 8.21 1.45
C LEU A 94 22.40 8.78 1.14
N GLY A 95 22.48 10.06 0.76
CA GLY A 95 23.70 10.76 0.38
C GLY A 95 23.37 11.99 -0.47
N TRP A 96 24.40 12.58 -1.12
CA TRP A 96 24.21 13.84 -1.85
C TRP A 96 23.25 13.75 -3.03
N PHE A 97 23.22 12.59 -3.73
CA PHE A 97 22.43 12.41 -4.95
C PHE A 97 21.51 11.18 -4.92
N LYS A 98 21.44 10.47 -3.80
CA LYS A 98 20.64 9.25 -3.71
C LYS A 98 19.53 9.39 -2.70
N THR A 99 18.31 9.14 -3.15
CA THR A 99 17.14 9.04 -2.29
C THR A 99 16.53 7.63 -2.39
N ARG A 100 15.84 7.21 -1.36
CA ARG A 100 15.01 6.00 -1.37
C ARG A 100 13.63 6.38 -0.88
N THR A 101 12.63 5.90 -1.62
CA THR A 101 11.23 6.12 -1.29
C THR A 101 10.60 4.82 -0.81
N TYR A 102 9.67 4.93 0.12
CA TYR A 102 8.92 3.79 0.66
C TYR A 102 7.62 4.25 1.31
N LEU A 103 6.66 3.33 1.43
CA LEU A 103 5.49 3.55 2.27
C LEU A 103 5.85 3.26 3.72
N SER A 104 5.33 4.08 4.63
CA SER A 104 5.44 3.86 6.06
C SER A 104 4.07 3.88 6.70
N PHE A 105 3.79 2.89 7.54
CA PHE A 105 2.68 2.92 8.48
C PHE A 105 3.23 2.85 9.90
N THR A 106 2.99 3.91 10.68
CA THR A 106 3.44 4.00 12.08
C THR A 106 2.26 3.82 13.00
N SER A 107 2.33 2.86 13.92
CA SER A 107 1.33 2.59 14.94
C SER A 107 2.00 2.32 16.28
N GLY A 108 1.85 3.23 17.24
CA GLY A 108 2.62 3.20 18.47
C GLY A 108 4.13 3.20 18.23
N SER A 109 4.83 2.19 18.73
CA SER A 109 6.27 2.00 18.52
C SER A 109 6.64 1.23 17.25
N ASP A 110 5.65 0.69 16.54
CA ASP A 110 5.89 -0.14 15.37
C ASP A 110 5.85 0.71 14.09
N VAL A 111 6.89 0.55 13.26
CA VAL A 111 7.02 1.19 11.96
C VAL A 111 7.10 0.11 10.90
N TYR A 112 6.09 0.05 10.06
CA TYR A 112 6.01 -0.83 8.90
C TYR A 112 6.53 -0.08 7.68
N GLU A 113 7.44 -0.70 6.94
CA GLU A 113 8.07 -0.10 5.76
C GLU A 113 7.81 -0.95 4.53
N GLY A 114 7.11 -0.42 3.53
CA GLY A 114 6.82 -1.08 2.26
C GLY A 114 7.67 -0.49 1.13
N TYR A 115 8.47 -1.31 0.47
CA TYR A 115 9.37 -0.88 -0.61
C TYR A 115 8.85 -1.38 -1.97
N GLU A 116 8.69 -0.46 -2.91
CA GLU A 116 8.29 -0.80 -4.27
C GLU A 116 9.40 -1.55 -5.01
N LEU A 117 9.11 -2.76 -5.48
CA LEU A 117 9.99 -3.59 -6.29
C LEU A 117 9.34 -3.88 -7.64
N GLY A 118 9.93 -3.34 -8.70
CA GLY A 118 9.58 -3.68 -10.07
C GLY A 118 10.52 -4.75 -10.63
N MET A 119 9.97 -5.83 -11.12
CA MET A 119 10.66 -6.92 -11.81
C MET A 119 10.45 -6.83 -13.35
N GLY A 120 10.40 -5.60 -13.85
CA GLY A 120 10.11 -5.34 -15.25
C GLY A 120 8.65 -5.60 -15.59
N LYS A 121 8.41 -6.47 -16.60
CA LYS A 121 7.06 -6.84 -17.02
C LYS A 121 6.52 -8.08 -16.28
N GLU A 122 7.36 -8.73 -15.48
CA GLU A 122 7.00 -9.99 -14.83
C GLU A 122 6.12 -9.77 -13.60
N SER A 123 6.47 -8.81 -12.78
CA SER A 123 5.70 -8.52 -11.56
C SER A 123 6.02 -7.14 -10.96
N LEU A 124 5.09 -6.68 -10.16
CA LEU A 124 5.25 -5.53 -9.27
C LEU A 124 4.97 -5.99 -7.85
N LYS A 125 5.88 -5.72 -6.93
CA LYS A 125 5.80 -6.22 -5.56
C LYS A 125 6.11 -5.12 -4.57
N MET A 126 5.54 -5.26 -3.38
CA MET A 126 5.88 -4.41 -2.24
C MET A 126 6.09 -5.29 -1.01
N PRO A 127 7.33 -5.75 -0.75
CA PRO A 127 7.66 -6.38 0.52
C PRO A 127 7.53 -5.37 1.66
N VAL A 128 6.89 -5.79 2.75
CA VAL A 128 6.64 -5.00 3.95
C VAL A 128 7.49 -5.53 5.10
N TYR A 129 8.23 -4.64 5.72
CA TYR A 129 9.15 -4.94 6.82
C TYR A 129 8.69 -4.30 8.12
N LEU A 130 8.87 -5.02 9.22
CA LEU A 130 8.77 -4.52 10.59
C LEU A 130 10.09 -4.83 11.31
N LYS A 131 10.77 -3.80 11.83
CA LYS A 131 12.08 -3.96 12.51
C LYS A 131 13.06 -4.77 11.64
N ASN A 132 13.15 -4.44 10.36
CA ASN A 132 13.97 -5.12 9.34
C ASN A 132 13.62 -6.60 9.03
N LYS A 133 12.55 -7.14 9.58
CA LYS A 133 12.06 -8.49 9.24
C LYS A 133 10.96 -8.38 8.19
N LEU A 134 11.05 -9.17 7.13
CA LEU A 134 9.99 -9.30 6.12
C LEU A 134 8.78 -10.01 6.78
N ILE A 135 7.65 -9.31 6.83
CA ILE A 135 6.45 -9.75 7.54
C ILE A 135 5.25 -9.95 6.61
N ALA A 136 5.24 -9.23 5.50
CA ALA A 136 4.19 -9.30 4.49
C ALA A 136 4.74 -8.91 3.11
N GLU A 137 4.00 -9.29 2.07
CA GLU A 137 4.25 -8.86 0.70
C GLU A 137 2.92 -8.51 0.03
N ILE A 138 2.92 -7.44 -0.75
CA ILE A 138 1.82 -7.05 -1.60
C ILE A 138 2.25 -7.31 -3.04
N ASP A 139 1.63 -8.30 -3.67
CA ASP A 139 1.71 -8.51 -5.11
C ASP A 139 0.72 -7.59 -5.80
N ILE A 140 1.20 -6.84 -6.77
CA ILE A 140 0.43 -5.87 -7.52
C ILE A 140 0.24 -6.43 -8.92
N ASP A 141 -1.00 -6.68 -9.29
CA ASP A 141 -1.29 -7.12 -10.66
C ASP A 141 -0.86 -6.00 -11.62
N ASN A 142 0.09 -6.33 -12.48
CA ASN A 142 0.59 -5.38 -13.47
C ASN A 142 -0.35 -5.22 -14.67
N ILE A 143 -1.40 -6.03 -14.77
CA ILE A 143 -2.45 -5.94 -15.77
C ILE A 143 -3.68 -5.30 -15.15
N ILE A 144 -3.98 -4.08 -15.57
CA ILE A 144 -5.19 -3.35 -15.16
C ILE A 144 -6.22 -3.58 -16.25
N ASP A 145 -7.20 -4.44 -15.97
CA ASP A 145 -8.30 -4.76 -16.88
C ASP A 145 -9.54 -3.94 -16.49
N ASN A 146 -10.18 -3.31 -17.48
CA ASN A 146 -11.33 -2.43 -17.28
C ASN A 146 -11.09 -1.37 -16.17
N GLU A 147 -9.87 -0.87 -16.10
CA GLU A 147 -9.42 0.10 -15.10
C GLU A 147 -9.51 -0.37 -13.64
N CYS A 148 -9.67 -1.66 -13.39
CA CYS A 148 -9.75 -2.26 -12.07
C CYS A 148 -8.40 -2.83 -11.61
N TYR A 149 -7.95 -2.37 -10.46
CA TYR A 149 -6.73 -2.85 -9.82
C TYR A 149 -7.00 -4.08 -8.98
N LYS A 150 -6.00 -4.98 -8.93
CA LYS A 150 -6.00 -6.15 -8.06
C LYS A 150 -4.68 -6.23 -7.31
N TYR A 151 -4.78 -6.54 -6.03
CA TYR A 151 -3.62 -6.77 -5.18
C TYR A 151 -3.81 -8.09 -4.46
N ARG A 152 -2.72 -8.84 -4.29
CA ARG A 152 -2.71 -10.01 -3.42
C ARG A 152 -1.74 -9.76 -2.28
N VAL A 153 -2.25 -9.87 -1.07
CA VAL A 153 -1.53 -9.56 0.16
C VAL A 153 -1.19 -10.85 0.89
N TYR A 154 0.09 -11.08 1.09
CA TYR A 154 0.62 -12.23 1.83
C TYR A 154 1.10 -11.76 3.19
N CYS A 155 0.54 -12.29 4.26
CA CYS A 155 0.95 -11.96 5.63
C CYS A 155 1.47 -13.18 6.35
N LYS A 156 2.66 -13.07 6.97
CA LYS A 156 3.27 -14.16 7.76
C LYS A 156 2.42 -14.52 8.97
N LYS A 157 1.74 -13.53 9.58
CA LYS A 157 0.79 -13.68 10.69
C LYS A 157 -0.44 -12.82 10.46
N ASN A 158 -1.55 -13.19 11.11
CA ASN A 158 -2.80 -12.45 10.98
C ASN A 158 -2.71 -11.00 11.49
N GLU A 159 -1.92 -10.76 12.52
CA GLU A 159 -1.70 -9.42 13.11
C GLU A 159 -1.14 -8.39 12.12
N TYR A 160 -0.46 -8.85 11.05
CA TYR A 160 0.12 -7.99 10.03
C TYR A 160 -0.87 -7.60 8.92
N SER A 161 -2.07 -8.19 8.93
CA SER A 161 -3.05 -7.95 7.87
C SER A 161 -3.60 -6.53 7.86
N VAL A 162 -3.95 -5.99 9.03
CA VAL A 162 -4.50 -4.64 9.13
C VAL A 162 -3.52 -3.59 8.61
N PRO A 163 -2.26 -3.48 9.14
CA PRO A 163 -1.31 -2.51 8.62
C PRO A 163 -1.04 -2.70 7.13
N THR A 164 -0.92 -3.94 6.64
CA THR A 164 -0.63 -4.21 5.23
C THR A 164 -1.79 -3.82 4.32
N ILE A 165 -3.05 -4.11 4.70
CA ILE A 165 -4.23 -3.69 3.93
C ILE A 165 -4.36 -2.17 3.91
N LEU A 166 -4.14 -1.48 5.04
CA LEU A 166 -4.18 -0.02 5.09
C LEU A 166 -3.10 0.59 4.18
N MET A 167 -1.90 0.02 4.15
CA MET A 167 -0.84 0.41 3.23
C MET A 167 -1.22 0.14 1.77
N THR A 168 -1.88 -1.00 1.47
CA THR A 168 -2.34 -1.34 0.11
C THR A 168 -3.35 -0.32 -0.41
N VAL A 169 -4.34 0.02 0.41
CA VAL A 169 -5.37 1.00 0.04
C VAL A 169 -4.77 2.40 -0.10
N TYR A 170 -3.89 2.78 0.81
CA TYR A 170 -3.17 4.06 0.71
C TYR A 170 -2.29 4.13 -0.54
N PHE A 171 -1.62 3.04 -0.90
CA PHE A 171 -0.81 2.94 -2.11
C PHE A 171 -1.62 3.26 -3.37
N TYR A 172 -2.85 2.74 -3.46
CA TYR A 172 -3.77 3.09 -4.53
C TYR A 172 -4.11 4.59 -4.53
N VAL A 173 -4.38 5.18 -3.36
CA VAL A 173 -4.74 6.61 -3.22
C VAL A 173 -3.65 7.54 -3.72
N ILE A 174 -2.39 7.24 -3.44
CA ILE A 174 -1.27 8.09 -3.87
C ILE A 174 -0.85 7.87 -5.32
N GLY A 175 -1.35 6.83 -5.98
CA GLY A 175 -1.15 6.56 -7.39
C GLY A 175 0.30 6.22 -7.76
N CYS A 176 0.95 5.38 -6.98
CA CYS A 176 2.31 4.90 -7.25
C CYS A 176 2.37 3.93 -8.44
N PHE A 177 3.57 3.62 -8.94
CA PHE A 177 3.87 2.88 -10.17
C PHE A 177 3.37 3.53 -11.47
N LYS A 178 4.06 4.60 -11.90
CA LYS A 178 3.82 5.20 -13.23
C LYS A 178 5.08 5.18 -14.12
N THR A 179 5.98 4.22 -13.96
CA THR A 179 7.28 4.25 -14.63
C THR A 179 7.26 3.65 -16.04
N GLY A 180 6.25 2.95 -16.42
CA GLY A 180 6.05 2.48 -17.79
C GLY A 180 4.64 1.95 -17.95
N GLU A 181 3.96 2.39 -19.00
CA GLU A 181 2.59 2.00 -19.29
C GLU A 181 2.44 1.65 -20.76
N LYS A 182 1.77 0.52 -21.04
CA LYS A 182 1.29 0.16 -22.36
C LYS A 182 -0.22 0.02 -22.32
N VAL A 183 -0.91 0.78 -23.16
CA VAL A 183 -2.36 0.68 -23.30
C VAL A 183 -2.69 -0.24 -24.47
N TYR A 184 -3.53 -1.23 -24.24
CA TYR A 184 -3.99 -2.15 -25.26
C TYR A 184 -5.48 -2.41 -25.10
N LYS A 185 -6.32 -1.73 -25.86
CA LYS A 185 -7.79 -1.73 -25.73
C LYS A 185 -8.21 -1.28 -24.32
N SER A 186 -8.95 -2.16 -23.60
CA SER A 186 -9.38 -1.91 -22.20
C SER A 186 -8.33 -2.30 -21.16
N LYS A 187 -7.18 -2.82 -21.58
CA LYS A 187 -6.12 -3.27 -20.69
C LYS A 187 -4.96 -2.30 -20.68
N ARG A 188 -4.48 -1.97 -19.48
CA ARG A 188 -3.23 -1.26 -19.27
C ARG A 188 -2.25 -2.21 -18.60
N ILE A 189 -1.04 -2.23 -19.10
CA ILE A 189 0.06 -2.98 -18.49
C ILE A 189 1.01 -1.97 -17.89
N ILE A 190 1.14 -1.97 -16.57
CA ILE A 190 2.13 -1.18 -15.86
C ILE A 190 3.36 -2.03 -15.58
N TYR A 191 4.54 -1.42 -15.65
CA TYR A 191 5.78 -2.10 -15.33
C TYR A 191 6.80 -1.12 -14.73
N SER A 192 7.63 -1.64 -13.87
CA SER A 192 8.73 -0.90 -13.25
C SER A 192 9.94 -1.82 -13.13
N LYS A 193 11.14 -1.25 -13.14
CA LYS A 193 12.37 -2.00 -12.90
C LYS A 193 13.17 -1.36 -11.78
N THR A 194 13.28 -2.06 -10.68
CA THR A 194 14.10 -1.61 -9.55
C THR A 194 15.58 -1.82 -9.85
N THR A 195 16.38 -0.77 -9.67
CA THR A 195 17.84 -0.79 -9.82
C THR A 195 18.57 -0.68 -8.48
N ASP A 196 17.86 -0.47 -7.37
CA ASP A 196 18.46 -0.39 -6.04
C ASP A 196 18.91 -1.77 -5.58
N LYS A 197 20.22 -2.04 -5.67
CA LYS A 197 20.84 -3.30 -5.28
C LYS A 197 20.58 -3.69 -3.84
N PHE A 198 20.44 -2.72 -2.93
CA PHE A 198 20.12 -3.00 -1.53
C PHE A 198 18.71 -3.57 -1.38
N LEU A 199 17.72 -2.98 -2.08
CA LEU A 199 16.35 -3.49 -2.03
C LEU A 199 16.27 -4.89 -2.64
N LEU A 200 16.95 -5.13 -3.76
CA LEU A 200 17.01 -6.44 -4.40
C LEU A 200 17.68 -7.49 -3.52
N SER A 201 18.77 -7.15 -2.82
CA SER A 201 19.44 -8.09 -1.91
C SER A 201 18.67 -8.36 -0.62
N LYS A 202 17.79 -7.43 -0.21
CA LYS A 202 16.95 -7.59 0.98
C LYS A 202 15.68 -8.41 0.69
N TYR A 203 15.30 -8.52 -0.59
CA TYR A 203 14.09 -9.20 -1.01
C TYR A 203 14.25 -10.71 -0.97
N ASP A 204 13.28 -11.39 -0.35
CA ASP A 204 13.17 -12.86 -0.31
C ASP A 204 12.09 -13.33 -1.30
N SER A 205 12.51 -13.86 -2.45
CA SER A 205 11.61 -14.38 -3.48
C SER A 205 10.81 -15.61 -3.04
N GLU A 206 11.25 -16.31 -2.00
CA GLU A 206 10.60 -17.52 -1.51
C GLU A 206 9.54 -17.22 -0.43
N PHE A 207 9.48 -15.97 0.02
CA PHE A 207 8.60 -15.55 1.12
C PHE A 207 7.15 -16.01 0.94
N THR A 208 6.60 -15.86 -0.24
CA THR A 208 5.18 -16.18 -0.51
C THR A 208 4.91 -17.69 -0.57
N LYS A 209 5.91 -18.53 -0.89
CA LYS A 209 5.76 -19.98 -0.99
C LYS A 209 5.43 -20.65 0.35
N GLY A 210 5.84 -20.06 1.45
CA GLY A 210 5.58 -20.55 2.81
C GLY A 210 4.24 -20.12 3.41
N ILE A 211 3.46 -19.29 2.72
CA ILE A 211 2.23 -18.71 3.25
C ILE A 211 1.01 -19.48 2.73
N ARG A 212 0.24 -20.05 3.65
CA ARG A 212 -1.00 -20.77 3.34
C ARG A 212 -2.24 -19.86 3.43
N VAL A 213 -3.27 -20.20 2.69
CA VAL A 213 -4.60 -19.54 2.69
C VAL A 213 -5.26 -19.65 4.06
#